data_eacc7f2aa3db67e3717ca00b9259f59b
#
_entry.id   eacc7f2aa3db67e3717ca00b9259f59b
#
_cell.length_a   1.000
_cell.length_b   1.000
_cell.length_c   1.000
_cell.angle_alpha   90.00
_cell.angle_beta   90.00
_cell.angle_gamma   90.00
#
_symmetry.space_group_name_H-M   'P 1'
#
loop_
_entity.id
_entity.type
_entity.pdbx_description
1 polymer ?
#
loop_
_entity_poly.entity_id
_entity_poly.type
_entity_poly.pdbx_seq_one_letter_code
_entity_poly.pdbx_strand_id
1 'polypeptide(L)'
;MCGFAGFVGEVDDREQVLVNMMNTIVHRGPDSAGKYVDEDAALGFRRLSIIDLSSVGDQPLYNEDRSMVLVFNGEIYNYQDLREELKAAGHEFVSNTDSETLIHGYEEWGEKLVDRLRGMYAFAIWDTKKKRLFAARDIFGIKPLYYANMNGTLMFASEIKAFMEHPKFDKVFNEEALGNYLSFQFVPTNETFFKGVFCVQPGHYFIYENGKMNITRYFEPHFTGDCKKPFKEVVDDVERVMKDSVEKHKISDVEVASYLSSGVDSSYLTYLGQVDRTFTVGFDEGKYSEIQDAKEFAASINMKNDAKVISPEEYWDKLSDIQYYMDEPVADPAAIALYFLSAEASKKVKVVLSGEGSDELFGGYNIYCEPLEHTSFNKIPMPVRRLLGAFAERCLPRGMKGRGFLMRHGKTLEERYFANATNIFTEREANRILKKGCKPGIQKVTKPLYARVKGKDPVTKMQYVDLHLWLVHDILMKGDKMGMANSLEVRVPFLDREVLELAETLPLKYKVCAPKTKVALRAAAERHIRSKTAEKKKLGFPIPIRVWLKEEKYYNIVKEMFESGAAKKFFDTKLLLKMLDDHKNGKNTNEKTDNSRKIWTVYIFLVWYDRFFEHGKPVHPAMSVQ
;
A
#
# COMPACT_ATOMS: atom_id res chain seq x y z
N MET A 1 14.49 7.40 -1.85
CA MET A 1 14.09 6.02 -2.21
C MET A 1 14.58 5.62 -3.58
N CYS A 2 14.68 4.33 -3.83
CA CYS A 2 15.40 3.79 -4.98
C CYS A 2 14.57 2.71 -5.69
N GLY A 3 15.14 2.07 -6.66
CA GLY A 3 14.61 0.88 -7.28
C GLY A 3 15.74 -0.07 -7.64
N PHE A 4 15.49 -1.35 -7.51
CA PHE A 4 16.43 -2.37 -7.95
C PHE A 4 15.72 -3.46 -8.76
N ALA A 5 16.51 -4.13 -9.58
CA ALA A 5 16.12 -5.33 -10.31
C ALA A 5 17.32 -6.25 -10.43
N GLY A 6 17.09 -7.55 -10.48
CA GLY A 6 18.16 -8.52 -10.63
C GLY A 6 17.63 -9.92 -10.95
N PHE A 7 18.56 -10.80 -11.23
CA PHE A 7 18.27 -12.21 -11.46
C PHE A 7 19.45 -13.10 -11.09
N VAL A 8 19.15 -14.36 -10.77
CA VAL A 8 20.12 -15.45 -10.56
C VAL A 8 19.78 -16.58 -11.52
N GLY A 9 20.72 -16.98 -12.34
CA GLY A 9 20.56 -18.00 -13.37
C GLY A 9 21.21 -17.63 -14.70
N GLU A 10 21.26 -18.54 -15.64
CA GLU A 10 21.89 -18.34 -16.94
C GLU A 10 20.99 -17.56 -17.90
N VAL A 11 21.58 -16.59 -18.60
CA VAL A 11 20.95 -15.84 -19.70
C VAL A 11 22.05 -15.27 -20.60
N ASP A 12 21.80 -15.23 -21.90
CA ASP A 12 22.67 -14.56 -22.85
C ASP A 12 22.59 -13.05 -22.67
N ASP A 13 23.64 -12.33 -23.02
CA ASP A 13 23.72 -10.86 -22.92
C ASP A 13 23.27 -10.31 -21.54
N ARG A 14 23.66 -10.98 -20.49
CA ARG A 14 23.28 -10.76 -19.08
C ARG A 14 23.31 -9.29 -18.67
N GLU A 15 24.36 -8.56 -19.05
CA GLU A 15 24.49 -7.15 -18.74
C GLU A 15 23.43 -6.30 -19.43
N GLN A 16 23.18 -6.56 -20.71
CA GLN A 16 22.16 -5.83 -21.48
C GLN A 16 20.74 -6.11 -20.96
N VAL A 17 20.45 -7.38 -20.62
CA VAL A 17 19.18 -7.76 -19.98
C VAL A 17 18.98 -6.99 -18.68
N LEU A 18 19.98 -6.93 -17.81
CA LEU A 18 19.93 -6.17 -16.58
C LEU A 18 19.68 -4.67 -16.82
N VAL A 19 20.39 -4.09 -17.78
CA VAL A 19 20.22 -2.66 -18.14
C VAL A 19 18.78 -2.40 -18.63
N ASN A 20 18.22 -3.29 -19.44
CA ASN A 20 16.84 -3.17 -19.89
C ASN A 20 15.86 -3.22 -18.71
N MET A 21 16.04 -4.16 -17.76
CA MET A 21 15.25 -4.23 -16.53
C MET A 21 15.35 -2.94 -15.71
N MET A 22 16.56 -2.40 -15.53
CA MET A 22 16.81 -1.14 -14.80
C MET A 22 16.12 0.06 -15.48
N ASN A 23 16.05 0.08 -16.80
CA ASN A 23 15.45 1.18 -17.55
C ASN A 23 13.92 1.26 -17.35
N THR A 24 13.25 0.18 -17.01
CA THR A 24 11.81 0.20 -16.70
C THR A 24 11.48 0.91 -15.39
N ILE A 25 12.47 1.06 -14.50
CA ILE A 25 12.30 1.60 -13.14
C ILE A 25 13.09 2.91 -12.90
N VAL A 26 13.49 3.64 -13.96
CA VAL A 26 14.21 4.92 -13.85
C VAL A 26 13.46 5.95 -13.00
N HIS A 27 12.13 5.97 -13.10
CA HIS A 27 11.28 6.88 -12.32
C HIS A 27 11.45 6.72 -10.80
N ARG A 28 11.88 5.56 -10.32
CA ARG A 28 12.14 5.33 -8.89
C ARG A 28 13.43 6.01 -8.42
N GLY A 29 14.43 6.08 -9.28
CA GLY A 29 15.74 6.64 -8.94
C GLY A 29 16.43 7.23 -10.17
N PRO A 30 16.16 8.51 -10.47
CA PRO A 30 16.70 9.17 -11.66
C PRO A 30 18.11 9.72 -11.46
N ASP A 31 18.60 9.83 -10.21
CA ASP A 31 19.85 10.57 -9.90
C ASP A 31 21.10 9.80 -10.35
N SER A 32 21.17 8.50 -10.12
CA SER A 32 22.28 7.65 -10.57
C SER A 32 21.86 6.20 -10.79
N ALA A 33 22.76 5.40 -11.39
CA ALA A 33 22.57 3.98 -11.65
C ALA A 33 23.86 3.21 -11.42
N GLY A 34 23.73 1.98 -10.90
CA GLY A 34 24.85 1.06 -10.76
C GLY A 34 24.44 -0.37 -11.04
N LYS A 35 25.41 -1.21 -11.35
CA LYS A 35 25.20 -2.62 -11.68
C LYS A 35 26.35 -3.48 -11.21
N TYR A 36 26.02 -4.73 -10.89
CA TYR A 36 26.93 -5.84 -10.66
C TYR A 36 26.52 -6.99 -11.57
N VAL A 37 27.48 -7.65 -12.18
CA VAL A 37 27.26 -8.83 -13.03
C VAL A 37 28.40 -9.82 -12.81
N ASP A 38 28.08 -11.06 -12.49
CA ASP A 38 29.00 -12.21 -12.50
C ASP A 38 28.41 -13.38 -13.32
N GLU A 39 29.02 -14.55 -13.23
CA GLU A 39 28.56 -15.74 -13.96
C GLU A 39 27.20 -16.28 -13.49
N ASP A 40 26.84 -16.04 -12.24
CA ASP A 40 25.64 -16.60 -11.61
C ASP A 40 24.51 -15.57 -11.43
N ALA A 41 24.85 -14.32 -11.12
CA ALA A 41 23.89 -13.29 -10.75
C ALA A 41 24.10 -11.95 -11.46
N ALA A 42 23.04 -11.15 -11.53
CA ALA A 42 23.08 -9.77 -11.99
C ALA A 42 22.17 -8.91 -11.09
N LEU A 43 22.72 -7.82 -10.53
CA LEU A 43 22.03 -6.89 -9.64
C LEU A 43 22.17 -5.48 -10.17
N GLY A 44 21.05 -4.79 -10.38
CA GLY A 44 20.97 -3.44 -10.90
C GLY A 44 20.23 -2.51 -9.95
N PHE A 45 20.63 -1.27 -9.93
CA PHE A 45 20.15 -0.26 -9.01
C PHE A 45 19.88 1.09 -9.68
N ARG A 46 18.83 1.78 -9.26
CA ARG A 46 18.48 3.15 -9.62
C ARG A 46 18.33 3.96 -8.35
N ARG A 47 19.12 5.05 -8.21
CA ARG A 47 19.21 5.85 -7.00
C ARG A 47 18.37 7.12 -7.06
N LEU A 48 17.64 7.38 -5.98
CA LEU A 48 17.19 8.71 -5.57
C LEU A 48 17.99 9.08 -4.32
N SER A 49 18.91 10.03 -4.43
CA SER A 49 19.84 10.39 -3.37
C SER A 49 19.14 11.22 -2.29
N ILE A 50 19.11 10.70 -1.05
CA ILE A 50 18.46 11.31 0.11
C ILE A 50 19.40 11.38 1.29
N ILE A 51 20.11 10.29 1.63
CA ILE A 51 21.19 10.23 2.63
C ILE A 51 22.49 10.00 1.89
N ASP A 52 23.52 10.75 2.24
CA ASP A 52 24.82 10.82 1.56
C ASP A 52 24.67 11.15 0.06
N LEU A 53 24.64 12.42 -0.27
CA LEU A 53 24.42 12.89 -1.65
C LEU A 53 25.60 12.65 -2.59
N SER A 54 26.73 12.14 -2.07
CA SER A 54 27.93 11.81 -2.84
C SER A 54 27.78 10.49 -3.61
N SER A 55 28.67 10.27 -4.59
CA SER A 55 28.72 9.01 -5.34
C SER A 55 29.25 7.83 -4.52
N VAL A 56 29.79 8.04 -3.32
CA VAL A 56 30.24 6.97 -2.43
C VAL A 56 29.05 6.14 -1.92
N GLY A 57 27.87 6.77 -1.82
CA GLY A 57 26.62 6.08 -1.48
C GLY A 57 25.92 5.41 -2.67
N ASP A 58 26.52 5.37 -3.87
CA ASP A 58 25.92 4.67 -5.02
C ASP A 58 25.98 3.16 -4.84
N GLN A 59 24.91 2.49 -5.21
CA GLN A 59 24.80 1.03 -5.12
C GLN A 59 24.93 0.41 -6.53
N PRO A 60 25.35 -0.87 -6.61
CA PRO A 60 25.52 -1.88 -5.55
C PRO A 60 26.68 -1.55 -4.60
N LEU A 61 26.45 -1.77 -3.28
CA LEU A 61 27.49 -1.68 -2.25
C LEU A 61 28.15 -3.03 -2.00
N TYR A 62 29.35 -2.99 -1.44
CA TYR A 62 30.17 -4.17 -1.18
C TYR A 62 30.66 -4.16 0.27
N ASN A 63 30.87 -5.36 0.84
CA ASN A 63 31.67 -5.49 2.06
C ASN A 63 33.16 -5.34 1.76
N GLU A 64 34.03 -5.38 2.78
CA GLU A 64 35.45 -5.04 2.72
C GLU A 64 36.22 -5.88 1.69
N ASP A 65 35.93 -7.19 1.61
CA ASP A 65 36.60 -8.12 0.67
C ASP A 65 35.86 -8.30 -0.65
N ARG A 66 34.76 -7.55 -0.85
CA ARG A 66 33.89 -7.56 -2.03
C ARG A 66 33.24 -8.92 -2.31
N SER A 67 33.14 -9.77 -1.31
CA SER A 67 32.47 -11.08 -1.44
C SER A 67 30.96 -11.00 -1.32
N MET A 68 30.43 -9.87 -0.88
CA MET A 68 28.99 -9.60 -0.79
C MET A 68 28.61 -8.35 -1.57
N VAL A 69 27.45 -8.39 -2.21
CA VAL A 69 26.91 -7.32 -3.05
C VAL A 69 25.51 -7.00 -2.63
N LEU A 70 25.23 -5.74 -2.27
CA LEU A 70 23.92 -5.28 -1.79
C LEU A 70 23.26 -4.36 -2.81
N VAL A 71 21.93 -4.55 -3.01
CA VAL A 71 21.01 -3.56 -3.54
C VAL A 71 19.86 -3.36 -2.55
N PHE A 72 19.50 -2.09 -2.29
CA PHE A 72 18.58 -1.72 -1.22
C PHE A 72 17.67 -0.56 -1.62
N ASN A 73 16.39 -0.71 -1.39
CA ASN A 73 15.36 0.33 -1.53
C ASN A 73 14.68 0.53 -0.18
N GLY A 74 14.96 1.64 0.48
CA GLY A 74 14.38 1.93 1.79
C GLY A 74 15.17 2.94 2.60
N GLU A 75 14.91 2.94 3.91
CA GLU A 75 15.58 3.72 4.95
C GLU A 75 15.66 2.90 6.24
N ILE A 76 16.85 2.81 6.85
CA ILE A 76 17.08 2.15 8.14
C ILE A 76 17.24 3.22 9.22
N TYR A 77 16.18 3.50 9.95
CA TYR A 77 16.12 4.63 10.89
C TYR A 77 17.04 4.50 12.12
N ASN A 78 17.42 3.28 12.48
CA ASN A 78 18.38 3.02 13.57
C ASN A 78 19.80 2.72 13.07
N TYR A 79 20.14 3.10 11.82
CA TYR A 79 21.43 2.77 11.22
C TYR A 79 22.62 3.33 12.01
N GLN A 80 22.47 4.50 12.63
CA GLN A 80 23.56 5.12 13.38
C GLN A 80 23.98 4.26 14.58
N ASP A 81 23.01 3.72 15.32
CA ASP A 81 23.27 2.84 16.46
C ASP A 81 23.89 1.52 16.00
N LEU A 82 23.34 0.91 14.93
CA LEU A 82 23.88 -0.32 14.33
C LEU A 82 25.30 -0.11 13.80
N ARG A 83 25.59 1.04 13.20
CA ARG A 83 26.90 1.39 12.67
C ARG A 83 27.97 1.42 13.76
N GLU A 84 27.70 2.03 14.91
CA GLU A 84 28.66 2.06 16.02
C GLU A 84 28.92 0.65 16.59
N GLU A 85 27.90 -0.18 16.66
CA GLU A 85 28.05 -1.58 17.08
C GLU A 85 28.89 -2.39 16.08
N LEU A 86 28.65 -2.24 14.78
CA LEU A 86 29.41 -2.92 13.72
C LEU A 86 30.85 -2.45 13.67
N LYS A 87 31.13 -1.16 13.85
CA LYS A 87 32.52 -0.65 13.99
C LYS A 87 33.24 -1.27 15.19
N ALA A 88 32.54 -1.41 16.32
CA ALA A 88 33.08 -2.07 17.50
C ALA A 88 33.36 -3.57 17.27
N ALA A 89 32.63 -4.21 16.35
CA ALA A 89 32.89 -5.58 15.89
C ALA A 89 34.04 -5.69 14.87
N GLY A 90 34.54 -4.55 14.35
CA GLY A 90 35.70 -4.50 13.46
C GLY A 90 35.40 -4.17 12.00
N HIS A 91 34.12 -3.87 11.66
CA HIS A 91 33.75 -3.47 10.30
C HIS A 91 34.17 -2.04 9.95
N GLU A 92 34.63 -1.85 8.72
CA GLU A 92 35.05 -0.57 8.17
C GLU A 92 33.98 0.01 7.24
N PHE A 93 33.55 1.25 7.52
CA PHE A 93 32.53 1.94 6.73
C PHE A 93 33.17 2.98 5.81
N VAL A 94 32.80 2.98 4.54
CA VAL A 94 33.32 3.90 3.53
C VAL A 94 32.35 5.04 3.19
N SER A 95 31.04 4.83 3.39
CA SER A 95 29.97 5.82 3.13
C SER A 95 29.32 6.32 4.42
N ASN A 96 28.48 7.34 4.32
CA ASN A 96 27.61 7.79 5.41
C ASN A 96 26.17 7.31 5.24
N THR A 97 25.92 6.38 4.29
CA THR A 97 24.58 5.85 4.05
C THR A 97 24.15 4.88 5.16
N ASP A 98 22.86 4.75 5.32
CA ASP A 98 22.22 3.70 6.12
C ASP A 98 22.37 2.32 5.48
N SER A 99 22.48 2.26 4.14
CA SER A 99 22.58 1.05 3.33
C SER A 99 23.75 0.15 3.73
N GLU A 100 24.89 0.74 4.07
CA GLU A 100 26.12 0.01 4.41
C GLU A 100 25.95 -0.82 5.69
N THR A 101 25.06 -0.41 6.60
CA THR A 101 24.75 -1.20 7.81
C THR A 101 24.07 -2.54 7.50
N LEU A 102 23.43 -2.66 6.33
CA LEU A 102 22.79 -3.91 5.92
C LEU A 102 23.80 -4.97 5.51
N ILE A 103 24.84 -4.59 4.77
CA ILE A 103 25.82 -5.55 4.27
C ILE A 103 26.73 -6.03 5.41
N HIS A 104 27.25 -5.12 6.23
CA HIS A 104 28.06 -5.49 7.40
C HIS A 104 27.22 -6.20 8.46
N GLY A 105 25.96 -5.79 8.66
CA GLY A 105 25.05 -6.48 9.56
C GLY A 105 24.68 -7.91 9.11
N TYR A 106 24.61 -8.16 7.79
CA TYR A 106 24.42 -9.52 7.30
C TYR A 106 25.68 -10.38 7.48
N GLU A 107 26.84 -9.79 7.32
CA GLU A 107 28.12 -10.45 7.58
C GLU A 107 28.25 -10.88 9.04
N GLU A 108 27.89 -10.01 9.98
CA GLU A 108 28.01 -10.24 11.43
C GLU A 108 26.89 -11.14 11.98
N TRP A 109 25.62 -10.90 11.56
CA TRP A 109 24.44 -11.56 12.19
C TRP A 109 23.70 -12.53 11.28
N GLY A 110 24.09 -12.64 10.00
CA GLY A 110 23.39 -13.45 9.02
C GLY A 110 21.93 -13.01 8.86
N GLU A 111 21.02 -13.99 8.75
CA GLU A 111 19.59 -13.74 8.60
C GLU A 111 18.95 -13.03 9.80
N LYS A 112 19.58 -13.05 10.98
CA LYS A 112 19.11 -12.35 12.18
C LYS A 112 19.24 -10.84 12.08
N LEU A 113 19.91 -10.32 11.07
CA LEU A 113 19.92 -8.90 10.75
C LEU A 113 18.52 -8.30 10.77
N VAL A 114 17.52 -8.97 10.16
CA VAL A 114 16.14 -8.43 10.04
C VAL A 114 15.44 -8.20 11.37
N ASP A 115 15.84 -8.92 12.43
CA ASP A 115 15.29 -8.75 13.78
C ASP A 115 15.73 -7.43 14.43
N ARG A 116 16.83 -6.85 13.94
CA ARG A 116 17.48 -5.68 14.50
C ARG A 116 17.11 -4.38 13.78
N LEU A 117 16.53 -4.49 12.59
CA LEU A 117 16.20 -3.34 11.76
C LEU A 117 14.95 -2.60 12.25
N ARG A 118 15.06 -1.28 12.31
CA ARG A 118 13.95 -0.34 12.43
C ARG A 118 13.95 0.52 11.16
N GLY A 119 12.97 0.33 10.30
CA GLY A 119 12.96 1.01 9.01
C GLY A 119 11.88 0.51 8.07
N MET A 120 11.89 1.08 6.88
CA MET A 120 11.09 0.66 5.73
C MET A 120 12.05 0.16 4.65
N TYR A 121 11.94 -1.10 4.23
CA TYR A 121 12.98 -1.66 3.37
C TYR A 121 12.53 -2.83 2.49
N ALA A 122 13.18 -2.91 1.36
CA ALA A 122 13.37 -4.12 0.57
C ALA A 122 14.83 -4.14 0.11
N PHE A 123 15.53 -5.25 0.32
CA PHE A 123 16.91 -5.40 -0.11
C PHE A 123 17.21 -6.82 -0.59
N ALA A 124 18.29 -6.93 -1.35
CA ALA A 124 18.87 -8.21 -1.76
C ALA A 124 20.38 -8.17 -1.61
N ILE A 125 20.96 -9.20 -0.99
CA ILE A 125 22.39 -9.40 -0.80
C ILE A 125 22.80 -10.67 -1.53
N TRP A 126 23.76 -10.57 -2.44
CA TRP A 126 24.38 -11.68 -3.14
C TRP A 126 25.71 -12.03 -2.49
N ASP A 127 25.82 -13.21 -1.92
CA ASP A 127 27.07 -13.79 -1.42
C ASP A 127 27.74 -14.59 -2.56
N THR A 128 28.81 -14.04 -3.12
CA THR A 128 29.53 -14.59 -4.27
C THR A 128 30.25 -15.90 -3.94
N LYS A 129 30.71 -16.06 -2.68
CA LYS A 129 31.42 -17.26 -2.21
C LYS A 129 30.46 -18.45 -2.04
N LYS A 130 29.27 -18.20 -1.45
CA LYS A 130 28.26 -19.21 -1.22
C LYS A 130 27.32 -19.39 -2.41
N LYS A 131 27.36 -18.50 -3.40
CA LYS A 131 26.39 -18.41 -4.52
C LYS A 131 24.95 -18.38 -3.99
N ARG A 132 24.71 -17.49 -3.05
CA ARG A 132 23.49 -17.39 -2.25
C ARG A 132 22.91 -15.98 -2.30
N LEU A 133 21.62 -15.89 -2.62
CA LEU A 133 20.86 -14.64 -2.54
C LEU A 133 20.03 -14.63 -1.25
N PHE A 134 20.21 -13.62 -0.42
CA PHE A 134 19.35 -13.28 0.71
C PHE A 134 18.57 -12.02 0.39
N ALA A 135 17.23 -12.06 0.45
CA ALA A 135 16.41 -10.89 0.19
C ALA A 135 15.29 -10.78 1.21
N ALA A 136 15.06 -9.57 1.73
CA ALA A 136 14.11 -9.32 2.80
C ALA A 136 13.22 -8.10 2.53
N ARG A 137 12.02 -8.12 3.11
CA ARG A 137 11.03 -7.04 3.06
C ARG A 137 10.61 -6.66 4.48
N ASP A 138 10.39 -5.36 4.73
CA ASP A 138 10.05 -4.81 6.04
C ASP A 138 8.76 -5.39 6.65
N ILE A 139 8.57 -5.16 7.96
CA ILE A 139 7.52 -5.76 8.79
C ILE A 139 6.10 -5.36 8.36
N PHE A 140 5.92 -4.23 7.69
CA PHE A 140 4.63 -3.76 7.16
C PHE A 140 4.47 -3.97 5.66
N GLY A 141 5.59 -4.24 4.93
CA GLY A 141 5.61 -4.29 3.48
C GLY A 141 5.50 -2.90 2.84
N ILE A 142 6.09 -1.88 3.47
CA ILE A 142 6.11 -0.49 2.97
C ILE A 142 6.83 -0.44 1.63
N LYS A 143 7.97 -1.13 1.52
CA LYS A 143 8.73 -1.19 0.27
C LYS A 143 8.36 -2.45 -0.52
N PRO A 144 8.15 -2.33 -1.84
CA PRO A 144 7.80 -3.47 -2.68
C PRO A 144 9.02 -4.36 -2.96
N LEU A 145 8.77 -5.68 -2.95
CA LEU A 145 9.72 -6.69 -3.39
C LEU A 145 8.94 -7.81 -4.09
N TYR A 146 9.17 -7.94 -5.39
CA TYR A 146 8.56 -8.99 -6.21
C TYR A 146 9.61 -10.01 -6.62
N TYR A 147 9.17 -11.24 -6.86
CA TYR A 147 10.01 -12.30 -7.41
C TYR A 147 9.23 -13.20 -8.38
N ALA A 148 9.96 -13.81 -9.30
CA ALA A 148 9.47 -14.87 -10.18
C ALA A 148 10.58 -15.91 -10.37
N ASN A 149 10.27 -17.19 -10.23
CA ASN A 149 11.19 -18.27 -10.51
C ASN A 149 10.66 -19.03 -11.73
N MET A 150 11.22 -18.72 -12.89
CA MET A 150 10.74 -19.21 -14.19
C MET A 150 11.91 -19.71 -15.04
N ASN A 151 11.71 -20.82 -15.73
CA ASN A 151 12.66 -21.36 -16.71
C ASN A 151 14.12 -21.47 -16.18
N GLY A 152 14.26 -21.85 -14.89
CA GLY A 152 15.56 -22.02 -14.22
C GLY A 152 16.24 -20.72 -13.79
N THR A 153 15.53 -19.60 -13.81
CA THR A 153 16.04 -18.28 -13.39
C THR A 153 15.14 -17.68 -12.33
N LEU A 154 15.74 -17.25 -11.21
CA LEU A 154 15.07 -16.41 -10.23
C LEU A 154 15.24 -14.94 -10.63
N MET A 155 14.15 -14.24 -10.85
CA MET A 155 14.10 -12.78 -11.04
C MET A 155 13.56 -12.12 -9.76
N PHE A 156 14.07 -10.94 -9.41
CA PHE A 156 13.60 -10.14 -8.27
C PHE A 156 13.70 -8.66 -8.58
N ALA A 157 12.72 -7.86 -8.14
CA ALA A 157 12.69 -6.43 -8.42
C ALA A 157 11.75 -5.65 -7.48
N SER A 158 11.93 -4.33 -7.44
CA SER A 158 10.98 -3.40 -6.83
C SER A 158 9.67 -3.28 -7.59
N GLU A 159 9.65 -3.57 -8.91
CA GLU A 159 8.47 -3.47 -9.76
C GLU A 159 8.41 -4.61 -10.78
N ILE A 160 7.18 -5.11 -11.02
CA ILE A 160 6.94 -6.29 -11.89
C ILE A 160 7.35 -6.03 -13.34
N LYS A 161 7.17 -4.78 -13.82
CA LYS A 161 7.50 -4.41 -15.21
C LYS A 161 8.96 -4.68 -15.57
N ALA A 162 9.87 -4.71 -14.58
CA ALA A 162 11.27 -5.05 -14.81
C ALA A 162 11.44 -6.49 -15.33
N PHE A 163 10.60 -7.43 -14.89
CA PHE A 163 10.67 -8.82 -15.37
C PHE A 163 10.33 -8.97 -16.86
N MET A 164 9.53 -8.05 -17.41
CA MET A 164 9.09 -8.10 -18.82
C MET A 164 10.23 -7.93 -19.82
N GLU A 165 11.36 -7.38 -19.37
CA GLU A 165 12.57 -7.21 -20.18
C GLU A 165 13.49 -8.44 -20.09
N HIS A 166 13.19 -9.42 -19.22
CA HIS A 166 13.99 -10.63 -19.10
C HIS A 166 13.50 -11.72 -20.08
N PRO A 167 14.36 -12.30 -20.95
CA PRO A 167 13.92 -13.23 -22.03
C PRO A 167 13.31 -14.54 -21.51
N LYS A 168 13.58 -14.93 -20.26
CA LYS A 168 12.98 -16.13 -19.65
C LYS A 168 11.66 -15.81 -18.91
N PHE A 169 11.16 -14.60 -18.96
CA PHE A 169 9.90 -14.23 -18.33
C PHE A 169 8.70 -14.60 -19.21
N ASP A 170 7.82 -15.43 -18.66
CA ASP A 170 6.56 -15.80 -19.30
C ASP A 170 5.44 -14.88 -18.83
N LYS A 171 5.04 -13.92 -19.69
CA LYS A 171 3.94 -12.99 -19.40
C LYS A 171 2.58 -13.68 -19.59
N VAL A 172 2.10 -14.35 -18.55
CA VAL A 172 0.82 -15.06 -18.53
C VAL A 172 -0.15 -14.40 -17.55
N PHE A 173 -1.37 -14.12 -18.00
CA PHE A 173 -2.42 -13.56 -17.14
C PHE A 173 -2.93 -14.58 -16.12
N ASN A 174 -2.99 -14.20 -14.84
CA ASN A 174 -3.54 -15.01 -13.76
C ASN A 174 -5.05 -14.77 -13.63
N GLU A 175 -5.85 -15.61 -14.29
CA GLU A 175 -7.32 -15.50 -14.27
C GLU A 175 -7.93 -15.70 -12.86
N GLU A 176 -7.26 -16.45 -11.98
CA GLU A 176 -7.77 -16.73 -10.64
C GLU A 176 -7.78 -15.47 -9.75
N ALA A 177 -6.89 -14.51 -10.01
CA ALA A 177 -6.85 -13.25 -9.29
C ALA A 177 -8.08 -12.36 -9.52
N LEU A 178 -8.70 -12.43 -10.73
CA LEU A 178 -9.79 -11.54 -11.13
C LEU A 178 -11.03 -11.66 -10.23
N GLY A 179 -11.38 -12.86 -9.82
CA GLY A 179 -12.55 -13.08 -8.96
C GLY A 179 -12.41 -12.37 -7.60
N ASN A 180 -11.23 -12.49 -6.98
CA ASN A 180 -10.93 -11.82 -5.71
C ASN A 180 -10.81 -10.30 -5.90
N TYR A 181 -10.14 -9.84 -6.96
CA TYR A 181 -10.01 -8.44 -7.28
C TYR A 181 -11.38 -7.71 -7.34
N LEU A 182 -12.39 -8.29 -7.96
CA LEU A 182 -13.73 -7.68 -8.02
C LEU A 182 -14.35 -7.45 -6.63
N SER A 183 -13.98 -8.24 -5.65
CA SER A 183 -14.48 -8.09 -4.28
C SER A 183 -13.62 -7.17 -3.44
N PHE A 184 -12.30 -7.24 -3.60
CA PHE A 184 -11.33 -6.48 -2.80
C PHE A 184 -10.92 -5.16 -3.43
N GLN A 185 -11.08 -4.96 -4.75
CA GLN A 185 -10.55 -3.86 -5.59
C GLN A 185 -9.01 -3.85 -5.76
N PHE A 186 -8.33 -4.85 -5.23
CA PHE A 186 -6.90 -5.15 -5.35
C PHE A 186 -6.71 -6.66 -5.32
N VAL A 187 -5.51 -7.16 -5.61
CA VAL A 187 -5.18 -8.58 -5.45
C VAL A 187 -4.81 -8.85 -3.99
N PRO A 188 -5.62 -9.63 -3.24
CA PRO A 188 -5.42 -9.83 -1.80
C PRO A 188 -4.48 -11.00 -1.46
N THR A 189 -3.71 -11.48 -2.42
CA THR A 189 -2.79 -12.63 -2.28
C THR A 189 -1.36 -12.20 -2.60
N ASN A 190 -0.40 -13.07 -2.26
CA ASN A 190 0.98 -12.84 -2.66
C ASN A 190 1.24 -13.11 -4.15
N GLU A 191 0.46 -13.97 -4.81
CA GLU A 191 0.51 -14.13 -6.26
C GLU A 191 -0.27 -13.02 -6.96
N THR A 192 0.35 -12.42 -7.96
CA THR A 192 -0.12 -11.24 -8.67
C THR A 192 -1.05 -11.58 -9.85
N PHE A 193 -1.47 -10.58 -10.62
CA PHE A 193 -2.14 -10.82 -11.90
C PHE A 193 -1.22 -11.41 -12.99
N PHE A 194 0.08 -11.44 -12.76
CA PHE A 194 1.02 -12.16 -13.61
C PHE A 194 1.28 -13.54 -12.98
N LYS A 195 0.88 -14.60 -13.67
CA LYS A 195 0.99 -15.98 -13.16
C LYS A 195 2.45 -16.32 -12.89
N GLY A 196 2.73 -16.86 -11.68
CA GLY A 196 4.06 -17.19 -11.24
C GLY A 196 4.92 -16.01 -10.78
N VAL A 197 4.34 -14.79 -10.72
CA VAL A 197 4.95 -13.61 -10.10
C VAL A 197 4.35 -13.40 -8.72
N PHE A 198 5.21 -13.31 -7.72
CA PHE A 198 4.82 -13.19 -6.32
C PHE A 198 5.38 -11.91 -5.70
N CYS A 199 4.62 -11.33 -4.79
CA CYS A 199 5.11 -10.30 -3.87
C CYS A 199 5.60 -10.96 -2.59
N VAL A 200 6.81 -10.61 -2.11
CA VAL A 200 7.28 -11.06 -0.80
C VAL A 200 6.37 -10.46 0.27
N GLN A 201 5.84 -11.29 1.16
CA GLN A 201 4.93 -10.85 2.21
C GLN A 201 5.64 -9.96 3.24
N PRO A 202 4.94 -9.02 3.92
CA PRO A 202 5.49 -8.25 5.03
C PRO A 202 6.12 -9.14 6.09
N GLY A 203 7.27 -8.72 6.63
CA GLY A 203 7.96 -9.48 7.67
C GLY A 203 8.50 -10.84 7.20
N HIS A 204 8.80 -10.95 5.91
CA HIS A 204 9.41 -12.17 5.35
C HIS A 204 10.73 -11.87 4.66
N TYR A 205 11.59 -12.88 4.64
CA TYR A 205 12.75 -12.95 3.77
C TYR A 205 12.76 -14.26 2.99
N PHE A 206 13.54 -14.30 1.94
CA PHE A 206 13.85 -15.56 1.27
C PHE A 206 15.35 -15.74 1.08
N ILE A 207 15.75 -17.00 1.00
CA ILE A 207 17.09 -17.44 0.63
C ILE A 207 16.97 -18.27 -0.63
N TYR A 208 17.75 -17.92 -1.65
CA TYR A 208 17.88 -18.71 -2.86
C TYR A 208 19.30 -19.20 -2.99
N GLU A 209 19.45 -20.52 -3.00
CA GLU A 209 20.73 -21.21 -3.05
C GLU A 209 20.55 -22.57 -3.76
N ASN A 210 21.48 -22.94 -4.65
CA ASN A 210 21.45 -24.22 -5.37
C ASN A 210 20.10 -24.48 -6.10
N GLY A 211 19.51 -23.45 -6.71
CA GLY A 211 18.24 -23.55 -7.43
C GLY A 211 16.98 -23.68 -6.53
N LYS A 212 17.15 -23.63 -5.22
CA LYS A 212 16.05 -23.76 -4.24
C LYS A 212 15.81 -22.44 -3.52
N MET A 213 14.53 -22.09 -3.36
CA MET A 213 14.11 -20.91 -2.61
C MET A 213 13.39 -21.33 -1.33
N ASN A 214 13.86 -20.81 -0.20
CA ASN A 214 13.24 -20.96 1.12
C ASN A 214 12.74 -19.60 1.61
N ILE A 215 11.44 -19.50 1.90
CA ILE A 215 10.81 -18.28 2.41
C ILE A 215 10.56 -18.45 3.90
N THR A 216 10.99 -17.50 4.70
CA THR A 216 10.84 -17.50 6.17
C THR A 216 10.14 -16.23 6.63
N ARG A 217 9.16 -16.39 7.52
CA ARG A 217 8.56 -15.26 8.24
C ARG A 217 9.38 -14.97 9.48
N TYR A 218 9.89 -13.74 9.60
CA TYR A 218 10.64 -13.29 10.76
C TYR A 218 9.82 -12.40 11.70
N PHE A 219 8.70 -11.83 11.22
CA PHE A 219 7.86 -10.96 12.03
C PHE A 219 6.37 -11.23 11.81
N GLU A 220 5.57 -11.09 12.87
CA GLU A 220 4.10 -11.12 12.83
C GLU A 220 3.54 -10.20 13.92
N PRO A 221 2.58 -9.29 13.62
CA PRO A 221 1.92 -8.46 14.61
C PRO A 221 1.19 -9.28 15.67
N HIS A 222 1.35 -8.90 16.95
CA HIS A 222 0.79 -9.64 18.08
C HIS A 222 0.01 -8.75 19.06
N PHE A 223 -1.26 -8.50 18.78
CA PHE A 223 -2.12 -7.68 19.64
C PHE A 223 -2.43 -8.37 20.97
N THR A 224 -1.88 -7.87 22.06
CA THR A 224 -2.14 -8.35 23.44
C THR A 224 -3.32 -7.62 24.05
N GLY A 225 -3.39 -6.31 23.93
CA GLY A 225 -4.45 -5.48 24.51
C GLY A 225 -4.42 -5.46 26.04
N ASP A 226 -3.28 -5.75 26.65
CA ASP A 226 -3.10 -6.02 28.08
C ASP A 226 -2.55 -4.83 28.90
N CYS A 227 -2.35 -3.67 28.26
CA CYS A 227 -1.89 -2.46 28.94
C CYS A 227 -2.83 -2.06 30.07
N LYS A 228 -2.29 -2.01 31.31
CA LYS A 228 -3.01 -1.64 32.51
C LYS A 228 -2.79 -0.20 32.95
N LYS A 229 -1.96 0.56 32.23
CA LYS A 229 -1.67 1.96 32.55
C LYS A 229 -2.93 2.80 32.55
N PRO A 230 -3.05 3.82 33.41
CA PRO A 230 -4.09 4.83 33.37
C PRO A 230 -4.10 5.53 32.01
N PHE A 231 -5.26 6.02 31.57
CA PHE A 231 -5.42 6.65 30.27
C PHE A 231 -4.44 7.80 30.03
N LYS A 232 -4.19 8.64 31.04
CA LYS A 232 -3.26 9.76 30.93
C LYS A 232 -1.84 9.30 30.57
N GLU A 233 -1.34 8.25 31.23
CA GLU A 233 -0.01 7.68 30.96
C GLU A 233 0.07 7.07 29.56
N VAL A 234 -1.01 6.42 29.10
CA VAL A 234 -1.07 5.90 27.72
C VAL A 234 -1.01 7.05 26.71
N VAL A 235 -1.69 8.17 26.98
CA VAL A 235 -1.61 9.36 26.11
C VAL A 235 -0.19 9.93 26.08
N ASP A 236 0.50 9.96 27.23
CA ASP A 236 1.91 10.37 27.33
C ASP A 236 2.84 9.42 26.53
N ASP A 237 2.61 8.11 26.62
CA ASP A 237 3.35 7.11 25.84
C ASP A 237 3.11 7.28 24.32
N VAL A 238 1.86 7.49 23.88
CA VAL A 238 1.53 7.73 22.46
C VAL A 238 2.25 8.97 21.95
N GLU A 239 2.24 10.07 22.72
CA GLU A 239 2.93 11.29 22.34
C GLU A 239 4.45 11.09 22.23
N ARG A 240 5.06 10.43 23.21
CA ARG A 240 6.50 10.14 23.24
C ARG A 240 6.93 9.28 22.05
N VAL A 241 6.22 8.18 21.79
CA VAL A 241 6.57 7.24 20.71
C VAL A 241 6.34 7.87 19.34
N MET A 242 5.26 8.64 19.17
CA MET A 242 5.01 9.34 17.90
C MET A 242 6.05 10.43 17.63
N LYS A 243 6.49 11.16 18.66
CA LYS A 243 7.55 12.16 18.53
C LYS A 243 8.87 11.51 18.12
N ASP A 244 9.28 10.44 18.78
CA ASP A 244 10.48 9.67 18.45
C ASP A 244 10.41 9.14 17.00
N SER A 245 9.30 8.53 16.64
CA SER A 245 9.12 8.02 15.28
C SER A 245 9.24 9.12 14.22
N VAL A 246 8.59 10.28 14.44
CA VAL A 246 8.66 11.40 13.49
C VAL A 246 10.10 11.93 13.38
N GLU A 247 10.84 12.06 14.48
CA GLU A 247 12.23 12.49 14.47
C GLU A 247 13.11 11.52 13.67
N LYS A 248 12.95 10.20 13.86
CA LYS A 248 13.66 9.17 13.08
C LYS A 248 13.30 9.21 11.59
N HIS A 249 12.02 9.41 11.25
CA HIS A 249 11.59 9.53 9.85
C HIS A 249 11.99 10.85 9.18
N LYS A 250 12.55 11.80 9.90
CA LYS A 250 13.12 13.05 9.35
C LYS A 250 14.60 12.96 9.01
N ILE A 251 15.29 11.87 9.36
CA ILE A 251 16.71 11.70 9.02
C ILE A 251 16.86 11.78 7.49
N SER A 252 17.56 12.82 7.01
CA SER A 252 17.68 13.13 5.58
C SER A 252 18.70 14.26 5.37
N ASP A 253 19.45 14.21 4.28
CA ASP A 253 20.33 15.30 3.82
C ASP A 253 19.62 16.25 2.84
N VAL A 254 18.32 15.99 2.56
CA VAL A 254 17.46 16.85 1.73
C VAL A 254 16.24 17.33 2.53
N GLU A 255 15.56 18.37 2.03
CA GLU A 255 14.36 18.92 2.66
C GLU A 255 13.26 17.85 2.77
N VAL A 256 12.66 17.74 3.96
CA VAL A 256 11.51 16.87 4.25
C VAL A 256 10.25 17.73 4.37
N ALA A 257 9.21 17.41 3.62
CA ALA A 257 7.90 18.04 3.71
C ALA A 257 6.83 17.08 4.29
N SER A 258 5.58 17.47 4.29
CA SER A 258 4.47 16.62 4.74
C SER A 258 3.27 16.72 3.80
N TYR A 259 2.58 15.60 3.58
CA TYR A 259 1.23 15.62 3.05
C TYR A 259 0.27 16.09 4.15
N LEU A 260 -0.62 16.99 3.79
CA LEU A 260 -1.59 17.56 4.71
C LEU A 260 -3.00 17.43 4.15
N SER A 261 -3.82 16.63 4.82
CA SER A 261 -5.27 16.71 4.76
C SER A 261 -5.77 17.51 5.98
N SER A 262 -7.05 17.71 6.10
CA SER A 262 -7.60 18.32 7.31
C SER A 262 -7.90 17.29 8.43
N GLY A 263 -7.43 16.07 8.28
CA GLY A 263 -7.63 14.98 9.24
C GLY A 263 -6.65 15.02 10.42
N VAL A 264 -7.02 14.38 11.53
CA VAL A 264 -6.20 14.34 12.77
C VAL A 264 -4.81 13.78 12.51
N ASP A 265 -4.68 12.74 11.70
CA ASP A 265 -3.42 12.02 11.47
C ASP A 265 -2.37 12.90 10.80
N SER A 266 -2.70 13.43 9.63
CA SER A 266 -1.79 14.31 8.88
C SER A 266 -1.52 15.61 9.63
N SER A 267 -2.51 16.17 10.33
CA SER A 267 -2.33 17.41 11.09
C SER A 267 -1.42 17.20 12.31
N TYR A 268 -1.61 16.11 13.05
CA TYR A 268 -0.75 15.80 14.20
C TYR A 268 0.68 15.46 13.76
N LEU A 269 0.81 14.67 12.69
CA LEU A 269 2.10 14.34 12.09
C LEU A 269 2.84 15.61 11.61
N THR A 270 2.13 16.49 10.89
CA THR A 270 2.71 17.76 10.41
C THR A 270 3.16 18.65 11.57
N TYR A 271 2.35 18.73 12.63
CA TYR A 271 2.73 19.47 13.84
C TYR A 271 3.99 18.92 14.49
N LEU A 272 4.09 17.59 14.70
CA LEU A 272 5.27 16.95 15.29
C LEU A 272 6.51 17.07 14.38
N GLY A 273 6.30 16.98 13.06
CA GLY A 273 7.37 17.05 12.07
C GLY A 273 8.02 18.42 11.96
N GLN A 274 7.31 19.49 12.30
CA GLN A 274 7.79 20.89 12.19
C GLN A 274 8.49 21.14 10.84
N VAL A 275 7.83 20.70 9.74
CA VAL A 275 8.35 20.84 8.38
C VAL A 275 8.04 22.24 7.84
N ASP A 276 8.88 22.75 6.93
CA ASP A 276 8.70 24.09 6.36
C ASP A 276 7.52 24.17 5.37
N ARG A 277 7.13 23.03 4.81
CA ARG A 277 6.18 22.95 3.70
C ARG A 277 5.25 21.75 3.78
N THR A 278 4.02 21.98 3.36
CA THR A 278 3.00 20.93 3.25
C THR A 278 2.36 20.93 1.87
N PHE A 279 1.83 19.78 1.44
CA PHE A 279 1.15 19.62 0.15
C PHE A 279 -0.25 19.07 0.34
N THR A 280 -1.19 19.59 -0.46
CA THR A 280 -2.60 19.20 -0.44
C THR A 280 -3.15 19.15 -1.86
N VAL A 281 -4.06 18.22 -2.14
CA VAL A 281 -4.85 18.23 -3.39
C VAL A 281 -6.33 18.13 -3.09
N GLY A 282 -7.16 18.57 -4.02
CA GLY A 282 -8.61 18.51 -3.96
C GLY A 282 -9.23 18.66 -5.35
N PHE A 283 -10.54 18.71 -5.40
CA PHE A 283 -11.34 18.86 -6.62
C PHE A 283 -12.19 20.13 -6.56
N ASP A 284 -12.65 20.60 -7.71
CA ASP A 284 -13.47 21.82 -7.79
C ASP A 284 -14.84 21.67 -7.12
N GLU A 285 -15.38 20.45 -7.04
CA GLU A 285 -16.64 20.21 -6.33
C GLU A 285 -16.45 20.34 -4.82
N GLY A 286 -16.96 21.40 -4.24
CA GLY A 286 -16.67 21.90 -2.87
C GLY A 286 -16.73 20.84 -1.75
N LYS A 287 -17.63 19.85 -1.84
CA LYS A 287 -17.70 18.74 -0.86
C LYS A 287 -16.61 17.67 -1.03
N TYR A 288 -15.84 17.72 -2.12
CA TYR A 288 -14.73 16.83 -2.42
C TYR A 288 -13.37 17.52 -2.28
N SER A 289 -13.31 18.71 -1.66
CA SER A 289 -12.08 19.45 -1.45
C SER A 289 -11.85 19.71 0.03
N GLU A 290 -10.67 19.38 0.53
CA GLU A 290 -10.19 19.71 1.89
C GLU A 290 -9.13 20.81 1.86
N ILE A 291 -8.88 21.44 0.70
CA ILE A 291 -7.81 22.44 0.50
C ILE A 291 -7.94 23.61 1.47
N GLN A 292 -9.15 24.16 1.66
CA GLN A 292 -9.35 25.30 2.54
C GLN A 292 -9.04 24.98 4.00
N ASP A 293 -9.56 23.85 4.51
CA ASP A 293 -9.29 23.41 5.89
C ASP A 293 -7.78 23.14 6.10
N ALA A 294 -7.10 22.56 5.11
CA ALA A 294 -5.66 22.29 5.18
C ALA A 294 -4.84 23.59 5.19
N LYS A 295 -5.20 24.58 4.36
CA LYS A 295 -4.57 25.91 4.36
C LYS A 295 -4.75 26.63 5.68
N GLU A 296 -5.96 26.62 6.24
CA GLU A 296 -6.24 27.21 7.56
C GLU A 296 -5.44 26.56 8.68
N PHE A 297 -5.32 25.24 8.65
CA PHE A 297 -4.48 24.51 9.62
C PHE A 297 -3.00 24.87 9.46
N ALA A 298 -2.44 24.80 8.25
CA ALA A 298 -1.04 25.14 7.99
C ALA A 298 -0.72 26.57 8.45
N ALA A 299 -1.57 27.54 8.11
CA ALA A 299 -1.43 28.93 8.56
C ALA A 299 -1.44 29.05 10.10
N SER A 300 -2.26 28.23 10.79
CA SER A 300 -2.36 28.26 12.26
C SER A 300 -1.09 27.78 12.99
N ILE A 301 -0.20 27.08 12.29
CA ILE A 301 1.08 26.57 12.79
C ILE A 301 2.27 27.18 12.04
N ASN A 302 2.06 28.31 11.33
CA ASN A 302 3.06 29.05 10.56
C ASN A 302 3.79 28.25 9.48
N MET A 303 3.11 27.28 8.84
CA MET A 303 3.64 26.48 7.74
C MET A 303 3.08 26.89 6.39
N LYS A 304 3.89 26.74 5.33
CA LYS A 304 3.45 26.94 3.95
C LYS A 304 2.64 25.73 3.48
N ASN A 305 1.53 25.97 2.75
CA ASN A 305 0.76 24.91 2.12
C ASN A 305 0.64 25.16 0.62
N ASP A 306 1.19 24.27 -0.16
CA ASP A 306 1.03 24.22 -1.62
C ASP A 306 -0.16 23.32 -1.95
N ALA A 307 -1.13 23.86 -2.67
CA ALA A 307 -2.36 23.13 -2.98
C ALA A 307 -2.62 23.08 -4.49
N LYS A 308 -3.00 21.90 -4.99
CA LYS A 308 -3.41 21.68 -6.38
C LYS A 308 -4.87 21.26 -6.43
N VAL A 309 -5.64 21.91 -7.31
CA VAL A 309 -6.96 21.45 -7.74
C VAL A 309 -6.78 20.55 -8.95
N ILE A 310 -7.34 19.36 -8.91
CA ILE A 310 -7.28 18.35 -9.98
C ILE A 310 -8.55 18.51 -10.81
N SER A 311 -8.41 18.74 -12.12
CA SER A 311 -9.55 18.75 -13.03
C SER A 311 -9.99 17.33 -13.39
N PRO A 312 -11.28 17.13 -13.73
CA PRO A 312 -11.75 15.84 -14.22
C PRO A 312 -10.95 15.34 -15.45
N GLU A 313 -10.59 16.25 -16.37
CA GLU A 313 -9.81 15.93 -17.56
C GLU A 313 -8.44 15.38 -17.19
N GLU A 314 -7.67 16.10 -16.37
CA GLU A 314 -6.35 15.65 -15.90
C GLU A 314 -6.44 14.26 -15.25
N TYR A 315 -7.48 14.05 -14.43
CA TYR A 315 -7.69 12.80 -13.72
C TYR A 315 -7.89 11.61 -14.67
N TRP A 316 -8.77 11.76 -15.67
CA TRP A 316 -9.10 10.69 -16.62
C TRP A 316 -7.99 10.44 -17.64
N ASP A 317 -7.33 11.48 -18.11
CA ASP A 317 -6.25 11.37 -19.10
C ASP A 317 -5.02 10.62 -18.56
N LYS A 318 -4.78 10.66 -17.25
CA LYS A 318 -3.63 9.99 -16.63
C LYS A 318 -3.88 8.53 -16.22
N LEU A 319 -5.08 7.99 -16.36
CA LEU A 319 -5.43 6.65 -15.87
C LEU A 319 -4.53 5.54 -16.43
N SER A 320 -4.29 5.52 -17.72
CA SER A 320 -3.47 4.48 -18.36
C SER A 320 -2.02 4.51 -17.88
N ASP A 321 -1.43 5.72 -17.78
CA ASP A 321 -0.07 5.89 -17.26
C ASP A 321 0.04 5.47 -15.81
N ILE A 322 -0.95 5.83 -14.98
CA ILE A 322 -0.99 5.46 -13.56
C ILE A 322 -1.10 3.94 -13.41
N GLN A 323 -1.91 3.27 -14.22
CA GLN A 323 -1.98 1.80 -14.20
C GLN A 323 -0.64 1.15 -14.60
N TYR A 324 0.14 1.77 -15.49
CA TYR A 324 1.49 1.32 -15.78
C TYR A 324 2.42 1.39 -14.57
N TYR A 325 2.40 2.51 -13.81
CA TYR A 325 3.21 2.64 -12.60
C TYR A 325 2.75 1.72 -11.48
N MET A 326 1.46 1.42 -11.41
CA MET A 326 0.91 0.52 -10.38
C MET A 326 1.36 -0.95 -10.54
N ASP A 327 1.76 -1.40 -11.73
CA ASP A 327 2.01 -2.80 -12.12
C ASP A 327 0.76 -3.70 -12.04
N GLU A 328 -0.05 -3.55 -11.01
CA GLU A 328 -1.29 -4.28 -10.79
C GLU A 328 -2.48 -3.32 -10.68
N PRO A 329 -3.69 -3.71 -11.07
CA PRO A 329 -4.82 -2.83 -10.95
C PRO A 329 -5.21 -2.65 -9.48
N VAL A 330 -5.25 -1.41 -9.03
CA VAL A 330 -5.85 -1.00 -7.75
C VAL A 330 -6.97 -0.04 -8.06
N ALA A 331 -8.20 -0.45 -7.75
CA ALA A 331 -9.38 0.34 -8.07
C ALA A 331 -9.77 1.32 -6.95
N ASP A 332 -8.86 1.64 -6.05
CA ASP A 332 -9.06 2.78 -5.15
C ASP A 332 -8.87 4.09 -5.93
N PRO A 333 -9.93 4.90 -6.11
CA PRO A 333 -9.81 6.15 -6.85
C PRO A 333 -8.80 7.14 -6.23
N ALA A 334 -8.50 7.01 -4.94
CA ALA A 334 -7.53 7.86 -4.26
C ALA A 334 -6.10 7.69 -4.80
N ALA A 335 -5.76 6.57 -5.45
CA ALA A 335 -4.45 6.35 -6.07
C ALA A 335 -4.11 7.44 -7.10
N ILE A 336 -5.09 7.82 -7.93
CA ILE A 336 -4.90 8.85 -8.96
C ILE A 336 -4.66 10.23 -8.33
N ALA A 337 -5.43 10.56 -7.31
CA ALA A 337 -5.24 11.83 -6.59
C ALA A 337 -3.88 11.89 -5.88
N LEU A 338 -3.42 10.75 -5.34
CA LEU A 338 -2.09 10.63 -4.71
C LEU A 338 -0.96 10.79 -5.75
N TYR A 339 -1.15 10.34 -6.99
CA TYR A 339 -0.21 10.63 -8.08
C TYR A 339 -0.04 12.13 -8.30
N PHE A 340 -1.13 12.89 -8.38
CA PHE A 340 -1.07 14.35 -8.55
C PHE A 340 -0.51 15.07 -7.32
N LEU A 341 -0.80 14.58 -6.11
CA LEU A 341 -0.21 15.10 -4.88
C LEU A 341 1.31 14.92 -4.87
N SER A 342 1.75 13.72 -5.26
CA SER A 342 3.18 13.39 -5.37
C SER A 342 3.87 14.20 -6.47
N ALA A 343 3.21 14.39 -7.63
CA ALA A 343 3.70 15.21 -8.72
C ALA A 343 3.85 16.70 -8.34
N GLU A 344 2.99 17.21 -7.47
CA GLU A 344 3.14 18.59 -6.96
C GLU A 344 4.28 18.71 -5.95
N ALA A 345 4.41 17.71 -5.05
CA ALA A 345 5.45 17.70 -4.04
C ALA A 345 6.85 17.52 -4.65
N SER A 346 7.01 16.63 -5.62
CA SER A 346 8.30 16.32 -6.26
C SER A 346 8.94 17.48 -7.02
N LYS A 347 8.16 18.53 -7.35
CA LYS A 347 8.71 19.77 -7.91
C LYS A 347 9.60 20.55 -6.93
N LYS A 348 9.52 20.24 -5.64
CA LYS A 348 10.13 21.03 -4.58
C LYS A 348 10.95 20.20 -3.58
N VAL A 349 10.55 18.97 -3.30
CA VAL A 349 11.18 18.09 -2.31
C VAL A 349 11.32 16.67 -2.84
N LYS A 350 12.25 15.90 -2.25
CA LYS A 350 12.43 14.47 -2.54
C LYS A 350 11.77 13.55 -1.50
N VAL A 351 11.41 14.10 -0.33
CA VAL A 351 10.87 13.33 0.81
C VAL A 351 9.63 14.01 1.38
N VAL A 352 8.58 13.22 1.66
CA VAL A 352 7.38 13.68 2.37
C VAL A 352 6.96 12.70 3.44
N LEU A 353 6.44 13.24 4.55
CA LEU A 353 5.78 12.46 5.60
C LEU A 353 4.29 12.28 5.26
N SER A 354 3.75 11.09 5.52
CA SER A 354 2.34 10.74 5.30
C SER A 354 1.72 10.11 6.55
N GLY A 355 0.45 10.42 6.80
CA GLY A 355 -0.31 9.93 7.97
C GLY A 355 -0.90 8.52 7.82
N GLU A 356 -0.45 7.74 6.85
CA GLU A 356 -0.94 6.38 6.61
C GLU A 356 -0.55 5.41 7.72
N GLY A 357 -1.35 4.35 7.93
CA GLY A 357 -1.16 3.35 8.99
C GLY A 357 -1.80 3.71 10.33
N SER A 358 -2.11 4.97 10.55
CA SER A 358 -2.74 5.44 11.79
C SER A 358 -4.10 4.80 12.06
N ASP A 359 -4.92 4.63 11.02
CA ASP A 359 -6.26 4.03 11.12
C ASP A 359 -6.19 2.56 11.52
N GLU A 360 -5.26 1.82 10.97
CA GLU A 360 -5.04 0.40 11.23
C GLU A 360 -4.53 0.15 12.65
N LEU A 361 -3.55 0.94 13.11
CA LEU A 361 -2.92 0.73 14.42
C LEU A 361 -3.79 1.25 15.58
N PHE A 362 -4.36 2.44 15.45
CA PHE A 362 -5.12 3.08 16.52
C PHE A 362 -6.64 2.95 16.39
N GLY A 363 -7.14 2.18 15.41
CA GLY A 363 -8.56 1.91 15.25
C GLY A 363 -9.36 3.10 14.72
N GLY A 364 -8.94 3.67 13.57
CA GLY A 364 -9.48 4.92 13.07
C GLY A 364 -10.69 4.81 12.15
N TYR A 365 -10.91 3.68 11.51
CA TYR A 365 -12.03 3.53 10.58
C TYR A 365 -13.38 3.51 11.28
N ASN A 366 -14.35 4.28 10.76
CA ASN A 366 -15.70 4.33 11.32
C ASN A 366 -16.37 2.96 11.40
N ILE A 367 -16.03 2.04 10.49
CA ILE A 367 -16.56 0.68 10.46
C ILE A 367 -16.18 -0.13 11.72
N TYR A 368 -15.10 0.23 12.40
CA TYR A 368 -14.68 -0.42 13.65
C TYR A 368 -15.63 -0.16 14.82
N CYS A 369 -16.46 0.89 14.76
CA CYS A 369 -17.51 1.14 15.75
C CYS A 369 -18.70 0.17 15.60
N GLU A 370 -18.94 -0.36 14.39
CA GLU A 370 -20.14 -1.14 14.07
C GLU A 370 -20.36 -2.36 14.98
N PRO A 371 -19.35 -3.19 15.29
CA PRO A 371 -19.54 -4.32 16.21
C PRO A 371 -19.91 -3.91 17.65
N LEU A 372 -19.61 -2.66 18.03
CA LEU A 372 -19.82 -2.13 19.37
C LEU A 372 -21.18 -1.42 19.54
N GLU A 373 -21.82 -0.99 18.44
CA GLU A 373 -23.03 -0.16 18.46
C GLU A 373 -24.32 -0.93 18.73
N HIS A 374 -24.42 -2.20 18.34
CA HIS A 374 -25.69 -2.96 18.37
C HIS A 374 -25.63 -4.20 19.27
N THR A 375 -25.07 -4.03 20.47
CA THR A 375 -24.84 -5.13 21.42
C THR A 375 -26.11 -5.88 21.81
N SER A 376 -27.27 -5.19 21.91
CA SER A 376 -28.56 -5.80 22.24
C SER A 376 -29.04 -6.78 21.16
N PHE A 377 -28.88 -6.42 19.88
CA PHE A 377 -29.22 -7.31 18.77
C PHE A 377 -28.28 -8.52 18.71
N ASN A 378 -27.02 -8.33 19.08
CA ASN A 378 -26.02 -9.39 19.12
C ASN A 378 -26.29 -10.46 20.20
N LYS A 379 -27.17 -10.19 21.18
CA LYS A 379 -27.66 -11.19 22.15
C LYS A 379 -28.62 -12.21 21.53
N ILE A 380 -29.24 -11.91 20.38
CA ILE A 380 -30.11 -12.86 19.68
C ILE A 380 -29.23 -14.01 19.14
N PRO A 381 -29.65 -15.28 19.37
CA PRO A 381 -28.90 -16.44 18.89
C PRO A 381 -28.66 -16.39 17.37
N MET A 382 -27.47 -16.81 16.93
CA MET A 382 -27.03 -16.72 15.54
C MET A 382 -27.98 -17.40 14.54
N PRO A 383 -28.58 -18.59 14.83
CA PRO A 383 -29.54 -19.20 13.91
C PRO A 383 -30.77 -18.29 13.62
N VAL A 384 -31.26 -17.60 14.66
CA VAL A 384 -32.38 -16.65 14.49
C VAL A 384 -31.98 -15.45 13.67
N ARG A 385 -30.79 -14.88 13.95
CA ARG A 385 -30.25 -13.77 13.15
C ARG A 385 -30.06 -14.16 11.69
N ARG A 386 -29.60 -15.38 11.40
CA ARG A 386 -29.47 -15.90 10.03
C ARG A 386 -30.82 -15.99 9.32
N LEU A 387 -31.86 -16.47 10.00
CA LEU A 387 -33.21 -16.50 9.43
C LEU A 387 -33.74 -15.10 9.12
N LEU A 388 -33.57 -14.14 10.04
CA LEU A 388 -33.91 -12.73 9.81
C LEU A 388 -33.15 -12.11 8.65
N GLY A 389 -31.86 -12.41 8.52
CA GLY A 389 -31.01 -11.96 7.43
C GLY A 389 -31.46 -12.53 6.08
N ALA A 390 -31.76 -13.84 6.01
CA ALA A 390 -32.25 -14.51 4.81
C ALA A 390 -33.63 -14.00 4.41
N PHE A 391 -34.52 -13.78 5.38
CA PHE A 391 -35.82 -13.15 5.14
C PHE A 391 -35.65 -11.74 4.56
N ALA A 392 -34.78 -10.93 5.17
CA ALA A 392 -34.53 -9.58 4.69
C ALA A 392 -33.96 -9.56 3.26
N GLU A 393 -33.09 -10.51 2.92
CA GLU A 393 -32.51 -10.63 1.58
C GLU A 393 -33.56 -10.99 0.53
N ARG A 394 -34.49 -11.93 0.84
CA ARG A 394 -35.43 -12.49 -0.11
C ARG A 394 -36.74 -11.70 -0.21
N CYS A 395 -37.25 -11.19 0.92
CA CYS A 395 -38.60 -10.67 1.04
C CYS A 395 -38.70 -9.15 1.15
N LEU A 396 -37.65 -8.48 1.66
CA LEU A 396 -37.68 -7.02 1.81
C LEU A 396 -37.24 -6.30 0.54
N PRO A 397 -37.92 -5.22 0.10
CA PRO A 397 -37.54 -4.44 -1.06
C PRO A 397 -36.13 -3.86 -0.93
N ARG A 398 -35.41 -3.74 -2.06
CA ARG A 398 -34.10 -3.01 -2.10
C ARG A 398 -34.34 -1.56 -1.70
N GLY A 399 -33.54 -1.05 -0.78
CA GLY A 399 -33.66 0.32 -0.26
C GLY A 399 -34.54 0.44 1.01
N MET A 400 -35.25 -0.58 1.42
CA MET A 400 -36.03 -0.55 2.67
C MET A 400 -35.11 -0.33 3.88
N LYS A 401 -35.45 0.64 4.74
CA LYS A 401 -34.73 0.93 5.97
C LYS A 401 -34.68 -0.31 6.87
N GLY A 402 -33.49 -0.68 7.36
CA GLY A 402 -33.30 -1.88 8.20
C GLY A 402 -32.94 -3.16 7.44
N ARG A 403 -33.25 -3.28 6.14
CA ARG A 403 -32.90 -4.46 5.33
C ARG A 403 -31.40 -4.78 5.38
N GLY A 404 -30.56 -3.78 5.10
CA GLY A 404 -29.11 -3.95 5.13
C GLY A 404 -28.57 -4.28 6.53
N PHE A 405 -29.19 -3.77 7.58
CA PHE A 405 -28.87 -4.11 8.96
C PHE A 405 -29.13 -5.61 9.24
N LEU A 406 -30.32 -6.11 8.96
CA LEU A 406 -30.66 -7.52 9.18
C LEU A 406 -29.76 -8.47 8.37
N MET A 407 -29.51 -8.16 7.11
CA MET A 407 -28.61 -8.94 6.25
C MET A 407 -27.17 -8.98 6.79
N ARG A 408 -26.67 -7.87 7.32
CA ARG A 408 -25.32 -7.77 7.87
C ARG A 408 -25.20 -8.50 9.19
N HIS A 409 -26.13 -8.25 10.13
CA HIS A 409 -26.10 -8.87 11.44
C HIS A 409 -26.59 -10.33 11.44
N GLY A 410 -27.17 -10.81 10.35
CA GLY A 410 -27.42 -12.24 10.08
C GLY A 410 -26.16 -13.05 9.77
N LYS A 411 -25.00 -12.42 9.73
CA LYS A 411 -23.69 -13.02 9.45
C LYS A 411 -22.75 -12.81 10.63
N THR A 412 -21.78 -13.72 10.82
CA THR A 412 -20.66 -13.50 11.75
C THR A 412 -19.76 -12.36 11.25
N LEU A 413 -18.84 -11.88 12.07
CA LEU A 413 -17.86 -10.88 11.63
C LEU A 413 -17.04 -11.42 10.45
N GLU A 414 -16.55 -12.64 10.57
CA GLU A 414 -15.73 -13.31 9.56
C GLU A 414 -16.48 -13.55 8.23
N GLU A 415 -17.82 -13.62 8.25
CA GLU A 415 -18.65 -13.79 7.05
C GLU A 415 -19.03 -12.47 6.38
N ARG A 416 -18.70 -11.30 6.98
CA ARG A 416 -19.16 -9.99 6.47
C ARG A 416 -18.10 -8.93 6.38
N TYR A 417 -16.95 -9.10 7.05
CA TYR A 417 -15.83 -8.19 7.01
C TYR A 417 -14.60 -8.90 6.43
N PHE A 418 -14.12 -8.41 5.31
CA PHE A 418 -13.01 -9.03 4.56
C PHE A 418 -11.77 -8.13 4.53
N ALA A 419 -11.94 -6.84 4.60
CA ALA A 419 -11.03 -5.75 4.89
C ALA A 419 -11.80 -4.43 4.76
N ASN A 420 -11.18 -3.30 5.11
CA ASN A 420 -11.79 -1.99 4.92
C ASN A 420 -12.09 -1.74 3.43
N ALA A 421 -13.14 -0.97 3.15
CA ALA A 421 -13.57 -0.56 1.81
C ALA A 421 -13.73 -1.69 0.76
N THR A 422 -13.73 -2.96 1.18
CA THR A 422 -13.92 -4.13 0.31
C THR A 422 -15.40 -4.53 0.15
N ASN A 423 -15.64 -5.73 -0.40
CA ASN A 423 -16.97 -6.24 -0.73
C ASN A 423 -17.68 -5.38 -1.79
N ILE A 424 -16.89 -4.93 -2.78
CA ILE A 424 -17.40 -4.15 -3.92
C ILE A 424 -18.43 -4.98 -4.69
N PHE A 425 -18.01 -6.16 -5.13
CA PHE A 425 -18.93 -7.20 -5.60
C PHE A 425 -19.06 -8.29 -4.54
N THR A 426 -20.29 -8.67 -4.20
CA THR A 426 -20.50 -9.92 -3.48
C THR A 426 -20.12 -11.11 -4.37
N GLU A 427 -19.78 -12.26 -3.79
CA GLU A 427 -19.46 -13.47 -4.56
C GLU A 427 -20.55 -13.82 -5.60
N ARG A 428 -21.83 -13.65 -5.23
CA ARG A 428 -22.95 -13.88 -6.13
C ARG A 428 -22.97 -12.91 -7.32
N GLU A 429 -22.67 -11.63 -7.09
CA GLU A 429 -22.62 -10.62 -8.14
C GLU A 429 -21.41 -10.83 -9.04
N ALA A 430 -20.24 -11.11 -8.48
CA ALA A 430 -19.05 -11.41 -9.26
C ALA A 430 -19.23 -12.65 -10.13
N ASN A 431 -19.75 -13.74 -9.58
CA ASN A 431 -20.07 -14.96 -10.35
C ASN A 431 -21.10 -14.72 -11.48
N ARG A 432 -21.95 -13.69 -11.35
CA ARG A 432 -22.94 -13.34 -12.36
C ARG A 432 -22.36 -12.57 -13.53
N ILE A 433 -21.38 -11.70 -13.29
CA ILE A 433 -20.77 -10.87 -14.34
C ILE A 433 -19.55 -11.52 -14.97
N LEU A 434 -18.86 -12.42 -14.25
CA LEU A 434 -17.68 -13.12 -14.74
C LEU A 434 -18.08 -14.29 -15.65
N LYS A 435 -17.28 -14.50 -16.68
CA LYS A 435 -17.33 -15.74 -17.46
C LYS A 435 -16.75 -16.93 -16.67
N LYS A 436 -16.89 -18.12 -17.22
CA LYS A 436 -16.49 -19.38 -16.59
C LYS A 436 -15.00 -19.39 -16.23
N GLY A 437 -14.63 -19.72 -15.00
CA GLY A 437 -13.24 -19.87 -14.56
C GLY A 437 -12.79 -18.92 -13.45
N CYS A 438 -13.28 -17.69 -13.44
CA CYS A 438 -12.80 -16.62 -12.53
C CYS A 438 -13.63 -16.53 -11.24
N LYS A 439 -13.69 -17.57 -10.44
CA LYS A 439 -14.55 -17.57 -9.23
C LYS A 439 -13.87 -16.89 -8.04
N PRO A 440 -14.59 -15.98 -7.33
CA PRO A 440 -14.09 -15.42 -6.07
C PRO A 440 -13.80 -16.50 -5.03
N GLY A 441 -12.76 -16.27 -4.25
CA GLY A 441 -12.35 -17.15 -3.14
C GLY A 441 -12.14 -16.38 -1.84
N ILE A 442 -13.01 -15.41 -1.54
CA ILE A 442 -12.85 -14.44 -0.44
C ILE A 442 -12.55 -15.13 0.89
N GLN A 443 -13.29 -16.20 1.21
CA GLN A 443 -13.10 -16.95 2.44
C GLN A 443 -11.75 -17.68 2.50
N LYS A 444 -11.16 -18.06 1.36
CA LYS A 444 -9.83 -18.67 1.32
C LYS A 444 -8.75 -17.68 1.74
N VAL A 445 -8.95 -16.39 1.43
CA VAL A 445 -8.03 -15.31 1.77
C VAL A 445 -8.15 -14.93 3.26
N THR A 446 -9.38 -14.70 3.74
CA THR A 446 -9.59 -14.11 5.08
C THR A 446 -9.60 -15.12 6.23
N LYS A 447 -10.03 -16.36 5.99
CA LYS A 447 -10.14 -17.40 7.03
C LYS A 447 -8.83 -17.70 7.75
N PRO A 448 -7.66 -17.83 7.09
CA PRO A 448 -6.39 -18.01 7.77
C PRO A 448 -6.03 -16.85 8.71
N LEU A 449 -6.34 -15.62 8.32
CA LEU A 449 -6.08 -14.43 9.14
C LEU A 449 -6.95 -14.41 10.40
N TYR A 450 -8.25 -14.69 10.25
CA TYR A 450 -9.15 -14.80 11.40
C TYR A 450 -8.77 -15.92 12.38
N ALA A 451 -8.22 -17.03 11.86
CA ALA A 451 -7.77 -18.14 12.70
C ALA A 451 -6.63 -17.73 13.66
N ARG A 452 -5.73 -16.82 13.22
CA ARG A 452 -4.60 -16.33 14.02
C ARG A 452 -5.04 -15.43 15.17
N VAL A 453 -6.15 -14.71 15.01
CA VAL A 453 -6.71 -13.79 16.04
C VAL A 453 -7.97 -14.35 16.68
N LYS A 454 -8.13 -15.68 16.69
CA LYS A 454 -9.23 -16.36 17.39
C LYS A 454 -9.23 -15.96 18.88
N GLY A 455 -10.41 -15.57 19.39
CA GLY A 455 -10.57 -15.15 20.79
C GLY A 455 -10.31 -13.67 21.07
N LYS A 456 -9.75 -12.90 20.12
CA LYS A 456 -9.62 -11.45 20.26
C LYS A 456 -10.98 -10.75 20.07
N ASP A 457 -11.08 -9.51 20.55
CA ASP A 457 -12.26 -8.68 20.36
C ASP A 457 -12.52 -8.38 18.85
N PRO A 458 -13.74 -7.99 18.47
CA PRO A 458 -14.09 -7.77 17.07
C PRO A 458 -13.25 -6.71 16.37
N VAL A 459 -12.87 -5.63 17.06
CA VAL A 459 -12.09 -4.54 16.46
C VAL A 459 -10.65 -4.99 16.21
N THR A 460 -10.04 -5.67 17.16
CA THR A 460 -8.69 -6.26 17.00
C THR A 460 -8.66 -7.24 15.81
N LYS A 461 -9.71 -8.06 15.64
CA LYS A 461 -9.84 -8.94 14.47
C LYS A 461 -9.88 -8.16 13.16
N MET A 462 -10.65 -7.06 13.12
CA MET A 462 -10.75 -6.20 11.93
C MET A 462 -9.42 -5.51 11.64
N GLN A 463 -8.75 -4.93 12.63
CA GLN A 463 -7.42 -4.32 12.50
C GLN A 463 -6.39 -5.32 11.95
N TYR A 464 -6.38 -6.55 12.47
CA TYR A 464 -5.45 -7.59 12.02
C TYR A 464 -5.66 -7.95 10.54
N VAL A 465 -6.91 -8.05 10.10
CA VAL A 465 -7.24 -8.29 8.69
C VAL A 465 -6.83 -7.12 7.81
N ASP A 466 -7.07 -5.88 8.27
CA ASP A 466 -6.70 -4.68 7.53
C ASP A 466 -5.19 -4.51 7.41
N LEU A 467 -4.44 -4.80 8.46
CA LEU A 467 -2.96 -4.79 8.43
C LEU A 467 -2.37 -5.75 7.39
N HIS A 468 -3.03 -6.90 7.14
CA HIS A 468 -2.52 -7.90 6.20
C HIS A 468 -3.06 -7.76 4.78
N LEU A 469 -4.21 -7.10 4.60
CA LEU A 469 -4.85 -6.99 3.28
C LEU A 469 -4.94 -5.54 2.82
N TRP A 470 -5.73 -4.71 3.49
CA TRP A 470 -6.00 -3.34 3.10
C TRP A 470 -4.75 -2.46 3.12
N LEU A 471 -4.00 -2.50 4.22
CA LEU A 471 -2.78 -1.72 4.37
C LEU A 471 -1.75 -2.09 3.29
N VAL A 472 -1.48 -3.37 3.11
CA VAL A 472 -0.40 -3.85 2.23
C VAL A 472 -0.73 -3.68 0.75
N HIS A 473 -1.93 -4.13 0.35
CA HIS A 473 -2.29 -4.28 -1.07
C HIS A 473 -3.04 -3.08 -1.66
N ASP A 474 -3.43 -2.11 -0.82
CA ASP A 474 -4.03 -0.85 -1.28
C ASP A 474 -3.22 0.35 -0.78
N ILE A 475 -3.21 0.62 0.53
CA ILE A 475 -2.66 1.85 1.10
C ILE A 475 -1.16 2.02 0.80
N LEU A 476 -0.34 1.04 1.17
CA LEU A 476 1.12 1.11 1.00
C LEU A 476 1.52 0.94 -0.47
N MET A 477 0.81 0.08 -1.22
CA MET A 477 1.07 -0.10 -2.64
C MET A 477 0.89 1.21 -3.40
N LYS A 478 -0.26 1.89 -3.24
CA LYS A 478 -0.47 3.19 -3.91
C LYS A 478 0.44 4.27 -3.37
N GLY A 479 0.77 4.26 -2.06
CA GLY A 479 1.70 5.22 -1.44
C GLY A 479 3.08 5.16 -2.08
N ASP A 480 3.69 3.99 -2.14
CA ASP A 480 5.00 3.79 -2.77
C ASP A 480 4.94 4.03 -4.28
N LYS A 481 4.01 3.38 -5.00
CA LYS A 481 3.95 3.44 -6.46
C LYS A 481 3.68 4.85 -6.98
N MET A 482 2.76 5.60 -6.38
CA MET A 482 2.43 6.96 -6.82
C MET A 482 3.49 7.99 -6.41
N GLY A 483 4.10 7.81 -5.24
CA GLY A 483 5.28 8.56 -4.84
C GLY A 483 6.41 8.35 -5.83
N MET A 484 6.79 7.10 -6.06
CA MET A 484 7.92 6.77 -6.92
C MET A 484 7.69 7.01 -8.41
N ALA A 485 6.45 6.98 -8.91
CA ALA A 485 6.13 7.44 -10.26
C ALA A 485 6.56 8.89 -10.51
N ASN A 486 6.77 9.65 -9.44
CA ASN A 486 7.21 11.05 -9.45
C ASN A 486 8.58 11.25 -8.77
N SER A 487 9.38 10.20 -8.57
CA SER A 487 10.67 10.25 -7.87
C SER A 487 10.59 10.93 -6.49
N LEU A 488 9.55 10.60 -5.72
CA LEU A 488 9.27 11.16 -4.40
C LEU A 488 9.18 10.04 -3.36
N GLU A 489 9.95 10.15 -2.30
CA GLU A 489 9.89 9.23 -1.17
C GLU A 489 8.77 9.59 -0.20
N VAL A 490 7.85 8.66 0.02
CA VAL A 490 6.81 8.77 1.04
C VAL A 490 7.22 7.97 2.28
N ARG A 491 7.31 8.65 3.42
CA ARG A 491 7.61 8.08 4.74
C ARG A 491 6.35 8.07 5.60
N VAL A 492 6.18 7.01 6.40
CA VAL A 492 4.93 6.72 7.13
C VAL A 492 5.18 6.52 8.64
N PRO A 493 5.41 7.59 9.42
CA PRO A 493 5.81 7.48 10.82
C PRO A 493 4.87 6.70 11.74
N PHE A 494 3.58 6.57 11.38
CA PHE A 494 2.69 5.67 12.12
C PHE A 494 3.06 4.20 11.98
N LEU A 495 3.70 3.81 10.87
CA LEU A 495 4.16 2.44 10.61
C LEU A 495 5.63 2.26 11.01
N ASP A 496 5.91 2.63 12.24
CA ASP A 496 7.16 2.39 12.92
C ASP A 496 7.03 1.21 13.87
N ARG A 497 8.11 0.45 14.06
CA ARG A 497 8.13 -0.72 14.96
C ARG A 497 7.72 -0.36 16.38
N GLU A 498 8.26 0.73 16.92
CA GLU A 498 7.95 1.22 18.28
C GLU A 498 6.49 1.65 18.44
N VAL A 499 5.93 2.26 17.38
CA VAL A 499 4.51 2.65 17.35
C VAL A 499 3.62 1.41 17.32
N LEU A 500 3.98 0.38 16.55
CA LEU A 500 3.26 -0.89 16.48
C LEU A 500 3.29 -1.59 17.86
N GLU A 501 4.47 -1.72 18.47
CA GLU A 501 4.65 -2.37 19.77
C GLU A 501 3.77 -1.71 20.84
N LEU A 502 3.69 -0.37 20.86
CA LEU A 502 2.75 0.33 21.72
C LEU A 502 1.29 0.00 21.37
N ALA A 503 0.91 0.12 20.10
CA ALA A 503 -0.47 -0.08 19.65
C ALA A 503 -1.00 -1.51 19.92
N GLU A 504 -0.14 -2.52 19.88
CA GLU A 504 -0.46 -3.92 20.19
C GLU A 504 -0.88 -4.12 21.64
N THR A 505 -0.32 -3.33 22.57
CA THR A 505 -0.65 -3.42 23.99
C THR A 505 -1.94 -2.69 24.37
N LEU A 506 -2.43 -1.76 23.51
CA LEU A 506 -3.57 -0.91 23.84
C LEU A 506 -4.87 -1.69 23.94
N PRO A 507 -5.61 -1.61 25.07
CA PRO A 507 -6.93 -2.21 25.20
C PRO A 507 -7.94 -1.50 24.29
N LEU A 508 -8.98 -2.23 23.88
CA LEU A 508 -10.02 -1.75 22.97
C LEU A 508 -10.53 -0.34 23.32
N LYS A 509 -10.82 -0.06 24.59
CA LYS A 509 -11.35 1.24 25.05
C LYS A 509 -10.45 2.45 24.76
N TYR A 510 -9.15 2.24 24.57
CA TYR A 510 -8.18 3.30 24.24
C TYR A 510 -7.98 3.44 22.72
N LYS A 511 -8.46 2.48 21.95
CA LYS A 511 -8.51 2.52 20.48
C LYS A 511 -9.88 2.98 19.97
N VAL A 512 -10.94 2.27 20.33
CA VAL A 512 -12.31 2.54 19.88
C VAL A 512 -13.29 2.51 21.05
N CYS A 513 -14.05 3.58 21.21
CA CYS A 513 -15.16 3.70 22.16
C CYS A 513 -16.33 4.38 21.41
N ALA A 514 -17.15 3.57 20.73
CA ALA A 514 -18.19 4.05 19.83
C ALA A 514 -19.04 5.20 20.40
N PRO A 515 -19.23 6.29 19.69
CA PRO A 515 -18.87 6.51 18.27
C PRO A 515 -17.44 7.06 18.04
N LYS A 516 -16.59 7.15 19.07
CA LYS A 516 -15.22 7.69 18.96
C LYS A 516 -14.23 6.63 18.53
N THR A 517 -13.36 7.01 17.58
CA THR A 517 -12.24 6.24 17.05
C THR A 517 -10.91 6.89 17.46
N LYS A 518 -9.79 6.15 17.45
CA LYS A 518 -8.45 6.65 17.79
C LYS A 518 -8.39 7.34 19.17
N VAL A 519 -9.04 6.81 20.17
CA VAL A 519 -9.30 7.50 21.45
C VAL A 519 -8.01 8.05 22.07
N ALA A 520 -6.96 7.24 22.23
CA ALA A 520 -5.69 7.68 22.82
C ALA A 520 -4.91 8.63 21.90
N LEU A 521 -4.87 8.34 20.59
CA LEU A 521 -4.17 9.19 19.62
C LEU A 521 -4.80 10.58 19.52
N ARG A 522 -6.14 10.66 19.49
CA ARG A 522 -6.84 11.95 19.47
C ARG A 522 -6.56 12.76 20.72
N ALA A 523 -6.52 12.12 21.88
CA ALA A 523 -6.19 12.79 23.13
C ALA A 523 -4.73 13.31 23.16
N ALA A 524 -3.78 12.58 22.56
CA ALA A 524 -2.41 13.07 22.40
C ALA A 524 -2.36 14.26 21.42
N ALA A 525 -3.03 14.13 20.29
CA ALA A 525 -3.08 15.19 19.27
C ALA A 525 -3.76 16.48 19.79
N GLU A 526 -4.82 16.37 20.60
CA GLU A 526 -5.58 17.51 21.16
C GLU A 526 -4.73 18.43 22.05
N ARG A 527 -3.62 17.92 22.59
CA ARG A 527 -2.68 18.75 23.36
C ARG A 527 -1.93 19.77 22.50
N HIS A 528 -1.89 19.56 21.18
CA HIS A 528 -1.02 20.29 20.27
C HIS A 528 -1.75 20.93 19.09
N ILE A 529 -2.87 20.33 18.65
CA ILE A 529 -3.67 20.86 17.53
C ILE A 529 -5.07 21.23 18.03
N ARG A 530 -5.75 22.12 17.29
CA ARG A 530 -7.09 22.58 17.67
C ARG A 530 -8.07 21.42 17.82
N SER A 531 -8.91 21.42 18.86
CA SER A 531 -9.92 20.39 19.12
C SER A 531 -10.80 20.10 17.91
N LYS A 532 -11.20 21.12 17.12
CA LYS A 532 -11.95 20.95 15.86
C LYS A 532 -11.25 19.99 14.89
N THR A 533 -9.94 20.05 14.77
CA THR A 533 -9.13 19.16 13.92
C THR A 533 -8.93 17.81 14.56
N ALA A 534 -8.61 17.76 15.86
CA ALA A 534 -8.40 16.53 16.61
C ALA A 534 -9.66 15.65 16.66
N GLU A 535 -10.85 16.26 16.72
CA GLU A 535 -12.15 15.54 16.77
C GLU A 535 -12.78 15.31 15.38
N LYS A 536 -12.20 15.84 14.29
CA LYS A 536 -12.76 15.70 12.94
C LYS A 536 -12.98 14.22 12.60
N LYS A 537 -14.18 13.89 12.13
CA LYS A 537 -14.50 12.52 11.68
C LYS A 537 -13.70 12.15 10.45
N LYS A 538 -13.27 10.90 10.36
CA LYS A 538 -12.62 10.37 9.16
C LYS A 538 -13.61 10.38 7.99
N LEU A 539 -13.30 11.12 6.94
CA LEU A 539 -14.08 11.20 5.70
C LEU A 539 -13.51 10.34 4.58
N GLY A 540 -12.24 9.92 4.71
CA GLY A 540 -11.47 9.35 3.60
C GLY A 540 -11.06 10.45 2.63
N PHE A 541 -10.56 10.07 1.45
CA PHE A 541 -10.27 10.99 0.35
C PHE A 541 -11.38 10.85 -0.71
N PRO A 542 -12.43 11.71 -0.67
CA PRO A 542 -13.58 11.56 -1.53
C PRO A 542 -13.24 11.98 -2.96
N ILE A 543 -13.51 11.08 -3.93
CA ILE A 543 -13.32 11.33 -5.37
C ILE A 543 -14.70 11.37 -6.06
N PRO A 544 -14.98 12.34 -6.93
CA PRO A 544 -16.30 12.52 -7.52
C PRO A 544 -16.64 11.57 -8.69
N ILE A 545 -16.08 10.35 -8.73
CA ILE A 545 -16.35 9.33 -9.77
C ILE A 545 -17.85 9.11 -9.98
N ARG A 546 -18.61 9.12 -8.89
CA ARG A 546 -20.08 8.97 -8.94
C ARG A 546 -20.76 10.06 -9.75
N VAL A 547 -20.22 11.28 -9.74
CA VAL A 547 -20.73 12.43 -10.48
C VAL A 547 -20.31 12.31 -11.94
N TRP A 548 -19.01 12.14 -12.18
CA TRP A 548 -18.44 12.09 -13.53
C TRP A 548 -19.02 10.97 -14.39
N LEU A 549 -19.27 9.79 -13.85
CA LEU A 549 -19.89 8.67 -14.57
C LEU A 549 -21.33 8.97 -15.09
N LYS A 550 -21.94 10.09 -14.70
CA LYS A 550 -23.22 10.55 -15.25
C LYS A 550 -23.07 11.54 -16.40
N GLU A 551 -21.89 12.15 -16.53
CA GLU A 551 -21.59 13.06 -17.62
C GLU A 551 -21.36 12.28 -18.92
N GLU A 552 -21.86 12.78 -20.04
CA GLU A 552 -21.84 12.12 -21.35
C GLU A 552 -20.41 11.72 -21.76
N LYS A 553 -19.45 12.60 -21.54
CA LYS A 553 -18.03 12.39 -21.88
C LYS A 553 -17.47 11.12 -21.20
N TYR A 554 -17.57 11.02 -19.88
CA TYR A 554 -16.98 9.93 -19.11
C TYR A 554 -17.81 8.65 -19.18
N TYR A 555 -19.11 8.76 -19.31
CA TYR A 555 -20.00 7.65 -19.62
C TYR A 555 -19.56 6.95 -20.93
N ASN A 556 -19.32 7.73 -22.01
CA ASN A 556 -18.93 7.17 -23.29
C ASN A 556 -17.56 6.49 -23.26
N ILE A 557 -16.59 7.05 -22.54
CA ILE A 557 -15.26 6.43 -22.33
C ILE A 557 -15.42 5.05 -21.69
N VAL A 558 -16.21 4.95 -20.61
CA VAL A 558 -16.43 3.68 -19.92
C VAL A 558 -17.24 2.71 -20.75
N LYS A 559 -18.23 3.19 -21.52
CA LYS A 559 -19.04 2.38 -22.42
C LYS A 559 -18.19 1.73 -23.50
N GLU A 560 -17.33 2.48 -24.15
CA GLU A 560 -16.41 1.98 -25.18
C GLU A 560 -15.51 0.86 -24.62
N MET A 561 -14.95 1.07 -23.41
CA MET A 561 -14.14 0.06 -22.72
C MET A 561 -14.95 -1.20 -22.38
N PHE A 562 -16.23 -1.07 -22.00
CA PHE A 562 -17.12 -2.21 -21.71
C PHE A 562 -17.56 -2.96 -22.97
N GLU A 563 -17.44 -2.36 -24.14
CA GLU A 563 -17.69 -2.99 -25.46
C GLU A 563 -16.42 -3.62 -26.07
N SER A 564 -15.24 -3.43 -25.44
CA SER A 564 -13.94 -3.92 -25.92
C SER A 564 -13.84 -5.44 -26.03
N GLY A 565 -12.78 -5.92 -26.70
CA GLY A 565 -12.41 -7.34 -26.77
C GLY A 565 -12.12 -7.93 -25.40
N ALA A 566 -11.34 -7.21 -24.58
CA ALA A 566 -11.03 -7.57 -23.20
C ALA A 566 -12.29 -7.74 -22.34
N ALA A 567 -13.21 -6.78 -22.41
CA ALA A 567 -14.47 -6.89 -21.66
C ALA A 567 -15.27 -8.13 -22.09
N LYS A 568 -15.37 -8.40 -23.40
CA LYS A 568 -16.03 -9.59 -23.94
C LYS A 568 -15.34 -10.91 -23.54
N LYS A 569 -14.04 -10.89 -23.29
CA LYS A 569 -13.28 -12.06 -22.84
C LYS A 569 -13.64 -12.45 -21.41
N PHE A 570 -13.72 -11.51 -20.48
CA PHE A 570 -13.84 -11.77 -19.05
C PHE A 570 -15.26 -11.62 -18.50
N PHE A 571 -16.11 -10.77 -19.11
CA PHE A 571 -17.37 -10.34 -18.51
C PHE A 571 -18.59 -10.55 -19.41
N ASP A 572 -19.76 -10.63 -18.80
CA ASP A 572 -21.05 -10.41 -19.46
C ASP A 572 -21.24 -8.90 -19.71
N THR A 573 -20.90 -8.47 -20.91
CA THR A 573 -20.91 -7.04 -21.29
C THR A 573 -22.32 -6.45 -21.27
N LYS A 574 -23.38 -7.24 -21.49
CA LYS A 574 -24.78 -6.76 -21.39
C LYS A 574 -25.10 -6.34 -19.96
N LEU A 575 -24.62 -7.09 -18.96
CA LEU A 575 -24.80 -6.74 -17.57
C LEU A 575 -23.98 -5.53 -17.17
N LEU A 576 -22.74 -5.37 -17.69
CA LEU A 576 -21.90 -4.20 -17.45
C LEU A 576 -22.52 -2.92 -18.01
N LEU A 577 -22.97 -2.95 -19.26
CA LEU A 577 -23.62 -1.81 -19.93
C LEU A 577 -24.92 -1.45 -19.20
N LYS A 578 -25.73 -2.44 -18.82
CA LYS A 578 -26.92 -2.19 -18.02
C LYS A 578 -26.61 -1.52 -16.69
N MET A 579 -25.52 -1.92 -16.01
CA MET A 579 -25.11 -1.34 -14.72
C MET A 579 -24.68 0.13 -14.90
N LEU A 580 -23.98 0.44 -16.02
CA LEU A 580 -23.56 1.78 -16.40
C LEU A 580 -24.79 2.67 -16.72
N ASP A 581 -25.73 2.18 -17.53
CA ASP A 581 -26.98 2.86 -17.88
C ASP A 581 -27.86 3.14 -16.64
N ASP A 582 -28.00 2.15 -15.77
CA ASP A 582 -28.77 2.29 -14.53
C ASP A 582 -28.15 3.36 -13.61
N HIS A 583 -26.81 3.50 -13.60
CA HIS A 583 -26.12 4.55 -12.86
C HIS A 583 -26.34 5.94 -13.48
N LYS A 584 -26.19 6.09 -14.79
CA LYS A 584 -26.39 7.35 -15.53
C LYS A 584 -27.82 7.87 -15.35
N ASN A 585 -28.82 6.97 -15.52
CA ASN A 585 -30.22 7.32 -15.48
C ASN A 585 -30.80 7.48 -14.04
N GLY A 586 -29.95 7.41 -13.03
CA GLY A 586 -30.38 7.60 -11.64
C GLY A 586 -31.20 6.44 -11.06
N LYS A 587 -31.28 5.30 -11.73
CA LYS A 587 -31.88 4.08 -11.18
C LYS A 587 -30.91 3.50 -10.15
N ASN A 588 -31.19 3.60 -8.89
CA ASN A 588 -30.34 3.22 -7.74
C ASN A 588 -29.46 4.35 -7.17
N THR A 589 -30.00 5.58 -7.08
CA THR A 589 -29.25 6.79 -6.72
C THR A 589 -29.11 7.08 -5.23
N ASN A 590 -29.60 6.26 -4.34
CA ASN A 590 -29.23 6.42 -2.94
C ASN A 590 -27.81 5.86 -2.71
N GLU A 591 -27.04 6.46 -1.81
CA GLU A 591 -25.64 6.09 -1.54
C GLU A 591 -25.43 4.60 -1.21
N LYS A 592 -26.48 3.91 -0.77
CA LYS A 592 -26.45 2.47 -0.42
C LYS A 592 -26.65 1.53 -1.62
N THR A 593 -27.06 2.04 -2.77
CA THR A 593 -27.31 1.26 -4.00
C THR A 593 -26.51 1.76 -5.20
N ASP A 594 -25.57 2.65 -4.96
CA ASP A 594 -24.68 3.22 -5.97
C ASP A 594 -23.80 2.14 -6.62
N ASN A 595 -23.76 2.12 -7.95
CA ASN A 595 -22.94 1.20 -8.73
C ASN A 595 -21.59 1.80 -9.16
N SER A 596 -21.30 3.06 -8.83
CA SER A 596 -20.09 3.76 -9.32
C SER A 596 -18.81 3.00 -8.99
N ARG A 597 -18.66 2.48 -7.77
CA ARG A 597 -17.48 1.69 -7.39
C ARG A 597 -17.37 0.38 -8.16
N LYS A 598 -18.50 -0.30 -8.45
CA LYS A 598 -18.50 -1.53 -9.26
C LYS A 598 -18.06 -1.26 -10.69
N ILE A 599 -18.64 -0.20 -11.30
CA ILE A 599 -18.28 0.26 -12.63
C ILE A 599 -16.80 0.60 -12.68
N TRP A 600 -16.33 1.37 -11.71
CA TRP A 600 -14.94 1.79 -11.60
C TRP A 600 -13.99 0.61 -11.44
N THR A 601 -14.30 -0.36 -10.57
CA THR A 601 -13.46 -1.56 -10.37
C THR A 601 -13.27 -2.33 -11.68
N VAL A 602 -14.35 -2.57 -12.44
CA VAL A 602 -14.26 -3.25 -13.73
C VAL A 602 -13.50 -2.40 -14.75
N TYR A 603 -13.76 -1.09 -14.79
CA TYR A 603 -13.11 -0.17 -15.72
C TYR A 603 -11.60 -0.10 -15.51
N ILE A 604 -11.13 0.04 -14.26
CA ILE A 604 -9.69 0.07 -13.94
C ILE A 604 -9.00 -1.24 -14.32
N PHE A 605 -9.63 -2.39 -14.05
CA PHE A 605 -9.10 -3.68 -14.50
C PHE A 605 -8.93 -3.71 -16.03
N LEU A 606 -9.92 -3.22 -16.78
CA LEU A 606 -9.85 -3.23 -18.24
C LEU A 606 -8.79 -2.27 -18.78
N VAL A 607 -8.63 -1.06 -18.20
CA VAL A 607 -7.56 -0.12 -18.54
C VAL A 607 -6.19 -0.73 -18.30
N TRP A 608 -6.01 -1.40 -17.15
CA TRP A 608 -4.78 -2.09 -16.82
C TRP A 608 -4.51 -3.27 -17.77
N TYR A 609 -5.53 -4.10 -18.04
CA TYR A 609 -5.38 -5.26 -18.94
C TYR A 609 -5.03 -4.83 -20.37
N ASP A 610 -5.66 -3.77 -20.87
CA ASP A 610 -5.34 -3.15 -22.14
C ASP A 610 -3.87 -2.74 -22.19
N ARG A 611 -3.39 -2.04 -21.15
CA ARG A 611 -2.00 -1.55 -21.06
C ARG A 611 -0.96 -2.66 -21.05
N PHE A 612 -1.22 -3.77 -20.34
CA PHE A 612 -0.22 -4.82 -20.16
C PHE A 612 -0.37 -6.01 -21.12
N PHE A 613 -1.56 -6.30 -21.62
CA PHE A 613 -1.82 -7.53 -22.37
C PHE A 613 -2.33 -7.34 -23.80
N GLU A 614 -2.94 -6.20 -24.16
CA GLU A 614 -3.49 -6.00 -25.52
C GLU A 614 -2.66 -5.03 -26.36
N HIS A 615 -2.44 -3.80 -25.93
CA HIS A 615 -1.83 -2.74 -26.76
C HIS A 615 -0.30 -2.60 -26.62
N GLY A 616 0.40 -3.63 -26.15
CA GLY A 616 1.81 -3.81 -26.44
C GLY A 616 2.78 -3.08 -25.52
N LYS A 617 4.00 -2.85 -25.98
CA LYS A 617 5.12 -2.35 -25.18
C LYS A 617 4.77 -1.04 -24.49
N PRO A 618 5.00 -0.93 -23.18
CA PRO A 618 4.87 0.34 -22.49
C PRO A 618 5.75 1.38 -23.21
N VAL A 619 5.13 2.42 -23.72
CA VAL A 619 5.89 3.59 -24.14
C VAL A 619 6.48 4.14 -22.86
N HIS A 620 7.79 3.96 -22.65
CA HIS A 620 8.50 4.74 -21.65
C HIS A 620 8.19 6.21 -21.95
N PRO A 621 7.63 7.00 -21.02
CA PRO A 621 7.75 8.42 -21.16
C PRO A 621 9.26 8.67 -21.24
N ALA A 622 9.72 9.12 -22.39
CA ALA A 622 11.11 9.45 -22.61
C ALA A 622 11.48 10.56 -21.61
N MET A 623 12.01 10.18 -20.46
CA MET A 623 12.84 11.08 -19.69
C MET A 623 14.14 11.13 -20.48
N SER A 624 14.29 12.19 -21.29
CA SER A 624 15.56 12.57 -21.86
C SER A 624 16.56 12.73 -20.71
N VAL A 625 17.47 11.78 -20.60
CA VAL A 625 18.68 11.94 -19.81
C VAL A 625 19.47 13.07 -20.51
N GLN A 626 19.45 14.28 -19.92
CA GLN A 626 20.46 15.28 -20.18
C GLN A 626 21.62 15.07 -19.21
#